data_59a2f220ecf9ad66f1a7d5afb1598c76
#
_entry.id   59a2f220ecf9ad66f1a7d5afb1598c76
#
_cell.length_a   1.000
_cell.length_b   1.000
_cell.length_c   1.000
_cell.angle_alpha   90.00
_cell.angle_beta   90.00
_cell.angle_gamma   90.00
#
_symmetry.space_group_name_H-M   'P 1'
#
loop_
_entity.id
_entity.type
_entity.pdbx_description
1 polymer ?
#
loop_
_entity_poly.entity_id
_entity_poly.type
_entity_poly.pdbx_seq_one_letter_code
_entity_poly.pdbx_strand_id
1 'polypeptide(L)'
;MSTCTRGDIAEVQTAEGKLFVGIDRTSKFAVTQLVEKADRKTAWEFLQYMLEAVPYQVHTILTDNGIQFAEQPRNRSTAYSRPMRFDMICEANGIEHGLTKPNHPWTNGQVERMNRTIKEAAVKRYHYDSHDQLRTHLTDFMAAYNFARRLKTVNGLTPYEYICKIWTSEPERFILNPIHQMPGLNT
;
A
#
# COMPACT_ATOMS: atom_id res chain seq x y z
N MET A 1 11.61 1.18 -21.86
CA MET A 1 11.04 0.07 -21.02
C MET A 1 9.96 0.68 -20.17
N SER A 2 8.71 0.33 -20.42
CA SER A 2 7.58 0.82 -19.62
C SER A 2 7.70 0.25 -18.21
N THR A 3 8.04 1.07 -17.22
CA THR A 3 8.06 0.68 -15.82
C THR A 3 6.62 0.59 -15.33
N CYS A 4 6.07 -0.63 -15.38
CA CYS A 4 4.74 -0.92 -14.87
C CYS A 4 4.67 -0.57 -13.37
N THR A 5 3.70 0.27 -12.98
CA THR A 5 3.50 0.63 -11.57
C THR A 5 2.91 -0.56 -10.83
N ARG A 6 3.66 -1.09 -9.87
CA ARG A 6 3.29 -2.27 -9.10
C ARG A 6 3.24 -1.97 -7.61
N GLY A 7 2.09 -2.19 -7.00
CA GLY A 7 1.88 -2.08 -5.56
C GLY A 7 1.90 -3.44 -4.86
N ASP A 8 2.40 -3.49 -3.65
CA ASP A 8 2.29 -4.64 -2.75
C ASP A 8 1.38 -4.26 -1.58
N ILE A 9 0.48 -5.15 -1.19
CA ILE A 9 -0.38 -4.98 -0.01
C ILE A 9 -0.16 -6.16 0.94
N ALA A 10 -0.05 -5.87 2.23
CA ALA A 10 -0.02 -6.88 3.28
C ALA A 10 -0.73 -6.40 4.55
N GLU A 11 -1.12 -7.37 5.37
CA GLU A 11 -1.66 -7.16 6.71
C GLU A 11 -0.56 -7.33 7.77
N VAL A 12 -0.62 -6.51 8.80
CA VAL A 12 0.26 -6.58 9.97
C VAL A 12 -0.58 -6.61 11.24
N GLN A 13 -0.30 -7.58 12.13
CA GLN A 13 -0.89 -7.59 13.46
C GLN A 13 -0.18 -6.58 14.35
N THR A 14 -0.95 -5.75 15.06
CA THR A 14 -0.50 -4.85 16.12
C THR A 14 -1.16 -5.22 17.45
N ALA A 15 -0.73 -4.62 18.55
CA ALA A 15 -1.38 -4.83 19.85
C ALA A 15 -2.81 -4.27 19.88
N GLU A 16 -3.04 -3.19 19.12
CA GLU A 16 -4.29 -2.45 19.11
C GLU A 16 -5.19 -2.78 17.89
N GLY A 17 -4.83 -3.77 17.07
CA GLY A 17 -5.66 -4.13 15.90
C GLY A 17 -4.83 -4.64 14.72
N LYS A 18 -5.37 -4.48 13.53
CA LYS A 18 -4.75 -4.88 12.27
C LYS A 18 -4.34 -3.64 11.48
N LEU A 19 -3.17 -3.69 10.88
CA LEU A 19 -2.66 -2.63 10.01
C LEU A 19 -2.55 -3.16 8.58
N PHE A 20 -3.26 -2.53 7.65
CA PHE A 20 -2.97 -2.70 6.24
C PHE A 20 -1.84 -1.78 5.81
N VAL A 21 -0.92 -2.30 5.01
CA VAL A 21 0.22 -1.57 4.47
C VAL A 21 0.28 -1.82 2.96
N GLY A 22 0.26 -0.74 2.19
CA GLY A 22 0.50 -0.74 0.76
C GLY A 22 1.81 0.00 0.44
N ILE A 23 2.59 -0.52 -0.50
CA ILE A 23 3.83 0.12 -0.96
C ILE A 23 3.97 0.02 -2.47
N ASP A 24 4.29 1.14 -3.12
CA ASP A 24 4.71 1.13 -4.52
C ASP A 24 6.16 0.65 -4.63
N ARG A 25 6.37 -0.39 -5.42
CA ARG A 25 7.70 -0.98 -5.64
C ARG A 25 8.69 -0.05 -6.30
N THR A 26 8.22 0.91 -7.07
CA THR A 26 9.07 1.84 -7.83
C THR A 26 9.46 3.04 -6.99
N SER A 27 8.51 3.83 -6.55
CA SER A 27 8.76 5.06 -5.79
C SER A 27 9.04 4.82 -4.31
N LYS A 28 8.67 3.65 -3.77
CA LYS A 28 8.65 3.33 -2.33
C LYS A 28 7.62 4.14 -1.54
N PHE A 29 6.74 4.86 -2.23
CA PHE A 29 5.62 5.53 -1.58
C PHE A 29 4.74 4.50 -0.88
N ALA A 30 4.37 4.77 0.35
CA ALA A 30 3.64 3.82 1.16
C ALA A 30 2.43 4.46 1.82
N VAL A 31 1.37 3.68 1.96
CA VAL A 31 0.14 4.04 2.65
C VAL A 31 -0.19 3.01 3.70
N THR A 32 -0.85 3.44 4.78
CA THR A 32 -1.25 2.56 5.87
C THR A 32 -2.65 2.89 6.34
N GLN A 33 -3.36 1.87 6.82
CA GLN A 33 -4.66 2.05 7.46
C GLN A 33 -4.79 1.10 8.64
N LEU A 34 -5.02 1.66 9.82
CA LEU A 34 -5.33 0.90 11.03
C LEU A 34 -6.80 0.53 11.02
N VAL A 35 -7.10 -0.76 11.16
CA VAL A 35 -8.45 -1.32 11.20
C VAL A 35 -8.61 -2.22 12.42
N GLU A 36 -9.81 -2.28 12.96
CA GLU A 36 -10.12 -3.20 14.09
C GLU A 36 -10.06 -4.65 13.62
N LYS A 37 -10.56 -4.92 12.42
CA LYS A 37 -10.64 -6.25 11.83
C LYS A 37 -10.20 -6.22 10.38
N ALA A 38 -9.28 -7.13 10.02
CA ALA A 38 -8.91 -7.35 8.64
C ALA A 38 -9.84 -8.40 8.02
N ASP A 39 -10.88 -7.94 7.37
CA ASP A 39 -11.81 -8.77 6.63
C ASP A 39 -11.87 -8.35 5.15
N ARG A 40 -12.73 -9.02 4.38
CA ARG A 40 -12.87 -8.74 2.96
C ARG A 40 -13.37 -7.32 2.68
N LYS A 41 -14.17 -6.76 3.59
CA LYS A 41 -14.69 -5.39 3.45
C LYS A 41 -13.57 -4.37 3.65
N THR A 42 -12.85 -4.47 4.75
CA THR A 42 -11.74 -3.55 5.06
C THR A 42 -10.59 -3.66 4.05
N ALA A 43 -10.36 -4.84 3.45
CA ALA A 43 -9.34 -5.02 2.42
C ALA A 43 -9.66 -4.24 1.13
N TRP A 44 -10.91 -4.29 0.64
CA TRP A 44 -11.26 -3.53 -0.55
C TRP A 44 -11.40 -2.02 -0.28
N GLU A 45 -11.83 -1.62 0.94
CA GLU A 45 -11.82 -0.21 1.37
C GLU A 45 -10.39 0.35 1.40
N PHE A 46 -9.44 -0.44 1.89
CA PHE A 46 -8.03 -0.08 1.85
C PHE A 46 -7.50 0.04 0.42
N LEU A 47 -7.89 -0.86 -0.49
CA LEU A 47 -7.54 -0.75 -1.90
C LEU A 47 -8.01 0.58 -2.49
N GLN A 48 -9.26 0.97 -2.27
CA GLN A 48 -9.79 2.26 -2.74
C GLN A 48 -9.00 3.43 -2.16
N TYR A 49 -8.76 3.42 -0.84
CA TYR A 49 -7.95 4.43 -0.18
C TYR A 49 -6.54 4.54 -0.79
N MET A 50 -5.90 3.40 -1.07
CA MET A 50 -4.57 3.38 -1.70
C MET A 50 -4.59 3.98 -3.10
N LEU A 51 -5.61 3.67 -3.91
CA LEU A 51 -5.76 4.21 -5.27
C LEU A 51 -6.00 5.72 -5.27
N GLU A 52 -6.74 6.24 -4.29
CA GLU A 52 -6.97 7.68 -4.12
C GLU A 52 -5.71 8.42 -3.64
N ALA A 53 -4.84 7.74 -2.87
CA ALA A 53 -3.64 8.33 -2.30
C ALA A 53 -2.49 8.52 -3.31
N VAL A 54 -2.55 7.85 -4.47
CA VAL A 54 -1.49 7.93 -5.48
C VAL A 54 -1.93 8.74 -6.70
N PRO A 55 -1.07 9.62 -7.27
CA PRO A 55 -1.44 10.48 -8.40
C PRO A 55 -1.32 9.79 -9.77
N TYR A 56 -0.98 8.51 -9.82
CA TYR A 56 -0.70 7.75 -11.04
C TYR A 56 -1.55 6.49 -11.13
N GLN A 57 -1.63 5.94 -12.35
CA GLN A 57 -2.34 4.69 -12.59
C GLN A 57 -1.53 3.50 -12.07
N VAL A 58 -2.16 2.69 -11.23
CA VAL A 58 -1.62 1.40 -10.76
C VAL A 58 -1.99 0.32 -11.76
N HIS A 59 -1.04 -0.48 -12.21
CA HIS A 59 -1.27 -1.54 -13.19
C HIS A 59 -1.35 -2.94 -12.57
N THR A 60 -0.59 -3.18 -11.52
CA THR A 60 -0.53 -4.48 -10.87
C THR A 60 -0.52 -4.32 -9.36
N ILE A 61 -1.28 -5.14 -8.65
CA ILE A 61 -1.25 -5.23 -7.19
C ILE A 61 -0.92 -6.67 -6.81
N LEU A 62 0.02 -6.83 -5.90
CA LEU A 62 0.35 -8.11 -5.27
C LEU A 62 -0.13 -8.13 -3.83
N THR A 63 -0.83 -9.19 -3.47
CA THR A 63 -1.23 -9.45 -2.08
C THR A 63 -0.72 -10.81 -1.63
N ASP A 64 -0.75 -11.07 -0.33
CA ASP A 64 -0.59 -12.42 0.18
C ASP A 64 -1.86 -13.27 -0.08
N ASN A 65 -1.81 -14.55 0.31
CA ASN A 65 -2.93 -15.48 0.16
C ASN A 65 -3.93 -15.41 1.34
N GLY A 66 -3.98 -14.28 2.05
CA GLY A 66 -4.93 -14.09 3.14
C GLY A 66 -6.39 -14.18 2.66
N ILE A 67 -7.28 -14.64 3.55
CA ILE A 67 -8.71 -14.81 3.26
C ILE A 67 -9.42 -13.50 2.87
N GLN A 68 -8.83 -12.36 3.23
CA GLN A 68 -9.29 -11.02 2.90
C GLN A 68 -9.02 -10.64 1.45
N PHE A 69 -7.98 -11.24 0.82
CA PHE A 69 -7.55 -10.96 -0.55
C PHE A 69 -7.84 -12.08 -1.54
N ALA A 70 -7.89 -13.32 -1.07
CA ALA A 70 -8.02 -14.49 -1.93
C ALA A 70 -9.10 -15.47 -1.45
N GLU A 71 -9.71 -16.16 -2.39
CA GLU A 71 -10.61 -17.27 -2.09
C GLU A 71 -9.80 -18.48 -1.65
N GLN A 72 -10.19 -19.08 -0.51
CA GLN A 72 -9.53 -20.29 -0.02
C GLN A 72 -9.75 -21.48 -0.95
N PRO A 73 -8.75 -22.37 -1.14
CA PRO A 73 -8.86 -23.53 -2.06
C PRO A 73 -10.06 -24.45 -1.80
N ARG A 74 -10.53 -24.54 -0.54
CA ARG A 74 -11.72 -25.34 -0.17
C ARG A 74 -13.01 -24.82 -0.77
N ASN A 75 -13.08 -23.54 -1.13
CA ASN A 75 -14.29 -22.89 -1.64
C ASN A 75 -14.29 -22.73 -3.17
N ARG A 76 -13.20 -23.12 -3.86
CA ARG A 76 -13.06 -22.98 -5.31
C ARG A 76 -13.90 -23.99 -6.14
N SER A 77 -14.61 -24.91 -5.50
CA SER A 77 -15.19 -26.04 -6.20
C SER A 77 -16.64 -25.89 -6.63
N THR A 78 -17.24 -24.72 -6.53
CA THR A 78 -18.62 -24.54 -7.02
C THR A 78 -18.68 -23.55 -8.16
N ALA A 79 -19.38 -23.94 -9.23
CA ALA A 79 -19.70 -23.10 -10.41
C ALA A 79 -20.48 -21.80 -10.05
N TYR A 80 -20.69 -21.54 -8.78
CA TYR A 80 -21.40 -20.39 -8.20
C TYR A 80 -20.54 -19.51 -7.28
N SER A 81 -19.19 -19.68 -7.27
CA SER A 81 -18.34 -18.82 -6.46
C SER A 81 -18.41 -17.40 -7.02
N ARG A 82 -18.93 -16.47 -6.21
CA ARG A 82 -18.99 -15.07 -6.60
C ARG A 82 -17.57 -14.49 -6.64
N PRO A 83 -17.22 -13.71 -7.67
CA PRO A 83 -15.92 -13.06 -7.72
C PRO A 83 -15.70 -12.23 -6.45
N MET A 84 -14.49 -12.25 -5.93
CA MET A 84 -14.13 -11.45 -4.76
C MET A 84 -14.29 -9.97 -5.09
N ARG A 85 -14.83 -9.19 -4.16
CA ARG A 85 -15.01 -7.74 -4.37
C ARG A 85 -13.69 -7.02 -4.60
N PHE A 86 -12.61 -7.52 -4.01
CA PHE A 86 -11.26 -7.02 -4.24
C PHE A 86 -10.86 -7.17 -5.71
N ASP A 87 -11.04 -8.36 -6.28
CA ASP A 87 -10.76 -8.63 -7.70
C ASP A 87 -11.64 -7.79 -8.63
N MET A 88 -12.93 -7.65 -8.29
CA MET A 88 -13.86 -6.81 -9.08
C MET A 88 -13.44 -5.34 -9.12
N ILE A 89 -12.92 -4.80 -8.00
CA ILE A 89 -12.41 -3.42 -7.95
C ILE A 89 -11.11 -3.30 -8.75
N CYS A 90 -10.22 -4.28 -8.66
CA CYS A 90 -9.02 -4.33 -9.48
C CYS A 90 -9.38 -4.33 -10.97
N GLU A 91 -10.27 -5.21 -11.40
CA GLU A 91 -10.74 -5.32 -12.78
C GLU A 91 -11.40 -4.02 -13.28
N ALA A 92 -12.27 -3.42 -12.45
CA ALA A 92 -12.94 -2.15 -12.78
C ALA A 92 -11.97 -0.97 -12.96
N ASN A 93 -10.78 -1.04 -12.35
CA ASN A 93 -9.73 -0.03 -12.48
C ASN A 93 -8.61 -0.45 -13.46
N GLY A 94 -8.78 -1.56 -14.19
CA GLY A 94 -7.77 -2.07 -15.11
C GLY A 94 -6.49 -2.56 -14.43
N ILE A 95 -6.61 -3.05 -13.18
CA ILE A 95 -5.51 -3.51 -12.34
C ILE A 95 -5.42 -5.02 -12.38
N GLU A 96 -4.25 -5.55 -12.69
CA GLU A 96 -3.96 -6.98 -12.53
C GLU A 96 -3.72 -7.31 -11.06
N HIS A 97 -4.57 -8.15 -10.46
CA HIS A 97 -4.36 -8.65 -9.11
C HIS A 97 -3.61 -9.97 -9.13
N GLY A 98 -2.44 -10.00 -8.49
CA GLY A 98 -1.61 -11.18 -8.34
C GLY A 98 -1.48 -11.61 -6.88
N LEU A 99 -1.44 -12.93 -6.65
CA LEU A 99 -1.14 -13.50 -5.34
C LEU A 99 0.34 -13.88 -5.25
N THR A 100 0.95 -13.63 -4.09
CA THR A 100 2.31 -14.10 -3.84
C THR A 100 2.34 -15.62 -3.77
N LYS A 101 3.34 -16.24 -4.39
CA LYS A 101 3.50 -17.69 -4.33
C LYS A 101 3.83 -18.12 -2.90
N PRO A 102 3.18 -19.17 -2.38
CA PRO A 102 3.58 -19.77 -1.11
C PRO A 102 5.07 -20.13 -1.14
N ASN A 103 5.79 -19.90 -0.05
CA ASN A 103 7.23 -20.16 0.10
C ASN A 103 8.17 -19.36 -0.82
N HIS A 104 7.71 -18.22 -1.37
CA HIS A 104 8.56 -17.30 -2.12
C HIS A 104 8.63 -15.91 -1.43
N PRO A 105 9.35 -15.78 -0.30
CA PRO A 105 9.37 -14.56 0.52
C PRO A 105 9.90 -13.33 -0.23
N TRP A 106 10.75 -13.52 -1.24
CA TRP A 106 11.27 -12.39 -2.03
C TRP A 106 10.22 -11.68 -2.89
N THR A 107 9.07 -12.30 -3.16
CA THR A 107 7.99 -11.65 -3.92
C THR A 107 7.31 -10.55 -3.12
N ASN A 108 7.33 -10.61 -1.79
CA ASN A 108 6.70 -9.64 -0.87
C ASN A 108 7.71 -8.87 -0.01
N GLY A 109 9.01 -9.01 -0.31
CA GLY A 109 10.09 -8.50 0.55
C GLY A 109 10.09 -6.98 0.76
N GLN A 110 9.43 -6.20 -0.09
CA GLN A 110 9.33 -4.75 0.09
C GLN A 110 8.29 -4.37 1.13
N VAL A 111 7.09 -4.95 1.05
CA VAL A 111 6.05 -4.72 2.04
C VAL A 111 6.44 -5.30 3.40
N GLU A 112 7.12 -6.45 3.44
CA GLU A 112 7.66 -7.02 4.69
C GLU A 112 8.70 -6.10 5.35
N ARG A 113 9.58 -5.49 4.55
CA ARG A 113 10.55 -4.51 5.04
C ARG A 113 9.85 -3.25 5.56
N MET A 114 8.83 -2.78 4.87
CA MET A 114 8.03 -1.65 5.32
C MET A 114 7.29 -1.97 6.61
N ASN A 115 6.69 -3.15 6.71
CA ASN A 115 6.06 -3.65 7.93
C ASN A 115 7.01 -3.66 9.12
N ARG A 116 8.26 -4.13 8.91
CA ARG A 116 9.31 -4.08 9.93
C ARG A 116 9.62 -2.64 10.34
N THR A 117 9.80 -1.76 9.36
CA THR A 117 10.09 -0.34 9.59
C THR A 117 8.99 0.34 10.42
N ILE A 118 7.72 0.07 10.10
CA ILE A 118 6.58 0.61 10.84
C ILE A 118 6.53 0.02 12.26
N LYS A 119 6.68 -1.30 12.40
CA LYS A 119 6.69 -1.94 13.72
C LYS A 119 7.79 -1.40 14.63
N GLU A 120 8.98 -1.19 14.09
CA GLU A 120 10.11 -0.65 14.86
C GLU A 120 9.92 0.82 15.21
N ALA A 121 9.36 1.62 14.31
CA ALA A 121 9.19 3.05 14.51
C ALA A 121 7.99 3.41 15.39
N ALA A 122 6.88 2.71 15.25
CA ALA A 122 5.63 3.03 15.91
C ALA A 122 5.25 1.99 16.97
N VAL A 123 5.06 0.72 16.58
CA VAL A 123 4.39 -0.28 17.43
C VAL A 123 5.24 -0.77 18.61
N LYS A 124 6.58 -0.88 18.42
CA LYS A 124 7.48 -1.40 19.47
C LYS A 124 8.09 -0.35 20.38
N ARG A 125 8.10 0.90 19.95
CA ARG A 125 8.80 1.99 20.64
C ARG A 125 7.94 2.72 21.67
N TYR A 126 6.64 2.70 21.48
CA TYR A 126 5.72 3.52 22.25
C TYR A 126 4.59 2.65 22.81
N HIS A 127 4.17 2.96 24.03
CA HIS A 127 2.91 2.52 24.58
C HIS A 127 1.87 3.59 24.26
N TYR A 128 0.74 3.19 23.73
CA TYR A 128 -0.34 4.08 23.36
C TYR A 128 -1.50 3.90 24.35
N ASP A 129 -2.03 5.00 24.85
CA ASP A 129 -3.18 4.98 25.75
C ASP A 129 -4.51 4.83 25.00
N SER A 130 -4.48 5.07 23.67
CA SER A 130 -5.66 4.95 22.82
C SER A 130 -5.30 4.61 21.37
N HIS A 131 -6.28 4.03 20.65
CA HIS A 131 -6.19 3.80 19.21
C HIS A 131 -5.94 5.09 18.40
N ASP A 132 -6.49 6.22 18.86
CA ASP A 132 -6.33 7.50 18.17
C ASP A 132 -4.89 8.04 18.26
N GLN A 133 -4.22 7.83 19.39
CA GLN A 133 -2.79 8.18 19.51
C GLN A 133 -1.94 7.35 18.53
N LEU A 134 -2.18 6.04 18.44
CA LEU A 134 -1.46 5.20 17.48
C LEU A 134 -1.77 5.63 16.04
N ARG A 135 -3.03 5.94 15.72
CA ARG A 135 -3.43 6.41 14.39
C ARG A 135 -2.73 7.71 14.01
N THR A 136 -2.73 8.68 14.91
CA THR A 136 -2.04 9.97 14.70
C THR A 136 -0.55 9.76 14.47
N HIS A 137 0.10 8.98 15.32
CA HIS A 137 1.54 8.71 15.19
C HIS A 137 1.87 7.96 13.88
N LEU A 138 1.05 7.00 13.46
CA LEU A 138 1.21 6.33 12.17
C LEU A 138 1.06 7.30 11.00
N THR A 139 0.11 8.22 11.07
CA THR A 139 -0.09 9.26 10.06
C THR A 139 1.13 10.17 9.95
N ASP A 140 1.64 10.67 11.07
CA ASP A 140 2.84 11.51 11.12
C ASP A 140 4.09 10.77 10.63
N PHE A 141 4.24 9.52 11.06
CA PHE A 141 5.34 8.67 10.60
C PHE A 141 5.29 8.45 9.08
N MET A 142 4.12 8.16 8.52
CA MET A 142 3.95 7.94 7.09
C MET A 142 4.16 9.23 6.28
N ALA A 143 3.72 10.38 6.80
CA ALA A 143 4.01 11.68 6.22
C ALA A 143 5.53 11.95 6.19
N ALA A 144 6.20 11.75 7.31
CA ALA A 144 7.67 11.89 7.38
C ALA A 144 8.40 10.90 6.46
N TYR A 145 7.93 9.66 6.37
CA TYR A 145 8.50 8.65 5.48
C TYR A 145 8.35 9.04 4.00
N ASN A 146 7.17 9.43 3.59
CA ASN A 146 6.87 9.72 2.19
C ASN A 146 7.45 11.07 1.70
N PHE A 147 7.46 12.09 2.55
CA PHE A 147 7.75 13.46 2.14
C PHE A 147 9.08 14.03 2.69
N ALA A 148 9.66 13.43 3.74
CA ALA A 148 10.88 13.94 4.34
C ALA A 148 12.06 12.95 4.32
N ARG A 149 11.81 11.65 4.41
CA ARG A 149 12.86 10.65 4.51
C ARG A 149 13.50 10.36 3.14
N ARG A 150 14.78 10.66 3.01
CA ARG A 150 15.56 10.34 1.81
C ARG A 150 15.98 8.87 1.78
N LEU A 151 15.73 8.19 0.66
CA LEU A 151 15.99 6.77 0.50
C LEU A 151 17.09 6.52 -0.54
N LYS A 152 18.09 5.70 -0.18
CA LYS A 152 19.15 5.28 -1.12
C LYS A 152 18.58 4.56 -2.35
N THR A 153 17.48 3.81 -2.18
CA THR A 153 16.83 3.02 -3.22
C THR A 153 16.17 3.85 -4.32
N VAL A 154 15.93 5.14 -4.06
CA VAL A 154 15.41 6.11 -5.04
C VAL A 154 16.40 7.27 -5.24
N ASN A 155 17.70 6.96 -5.24
CA ASN A 155 18.78 7.90 -5.52
C ASN A 155 18.87 9.09 -4.55
N GLY A 156 18.56 8.88 -3.28
CA GLY A 156 18.60 9.92 -2.26
C GLY A 156 17.42 10.89 -2.27
N LEU A 157 16.40 10.62 -3.06
CA LEU A 157 15.14 11.36 -3.06
C LEU A 157 14.21 10.81 -1.97
N THR A 158 13.19 11.58 -1.61
CA THR A 158 12.05 11.03 -0.87
C THR A 158 11.17 10.22 -1.83
N PRO A 159 10.30 9.32 -1.33
CA PRO A 159 9.34 8.62 -2.17
C PRO A 159 8.51 9.57 -3.05
N TYR A 160 8.07 10.68 -2.50
CA TYR A 160 7.23 11.63 -3.24
C TYR A 160 8.03 12.49 -4.23
N GLU A 161 9.24 12.94 -3.89
CA GLU A 161 10.15 13.60 -4.85
C GLU A 161 10.44 12.70 -6.06
N TYR A 162 10.55 11.37 -5.82
CA TYR A 162 10.75 10.41 -6.91
C TYR A 162 9.51 10.31 -7.81
N ILE A 163 8.29 10.34 -7.25
CA ILE A 163 7.05 10.42 -8.02
C ILE A 163 7.03 11.68 -8.90
N CYS A 164 7.34 12.84 -8.34
CA CYS A 164 7.41 14.10 -9.09
C CYS A 164 8.45 14.05 -10.21
N LYS A 165 9.59 13.40 -9.97
CA LYS A 165 10.62 13.19 -10.99
C LYS A 165 10.12 12.32 -12.15
N ILE A 166 9.38 11.24 -11.87
CA ILE A 166 8.79 10.40 -12.93
C ILE A 166 7.76 11.23 -13.71
N TRP A 167 6.94 12.03 -13.04
CA TRP A 167 5.94 12.86 -13.70
C TRP A 167 6.56 13.83 -14.72
N THR A 168 7.73 14.39 -14.43
CA THR A 168 8.41 15.30 -15.40
C THR A 168 8.87 14.60 -16.66
N SER A 169 9.12 13.29 -16.64
CA SER A 169 9.56 12.51 -17.80
C SER A 169 8.44 11.71 -18.48
N GLU A 170 7.43 11.30 -17.73
CA GLU A 170 6.35 10.40 -18.18
C GLU A 170 4.97 10.89 -17.66
N PRO A 171 4.53 12.13 -17.98
CA PRO A 171 3.30 12.71 -17.43
C PRO A 171 2.03 11.95 -17.81
N GLU A 172 2.04 11.23 -18.94
CA GLU A 172 0.92 10.44 -19.43
C GLU A 172 0.54 9.26 -18.52
N ARG A 173 1.40 8.89 -17.59
CA ARG A 173 1.15 7.82 -16.61
C ARG A 173 0.37 8.30 -15.39
N PHE A 174 0.15 9.59 -15.29
CA PHE A 174 -0.45 10.22 -14.12
C PHE A 174 -1.89 10.63 -14.40
N ILE A 175 -2.71 10.46 -13.37
CA ILE A 175 -4.12 10.89 -13.35
C ILE A 175 -4.20 12.35 -12.89
N LEU A 176 -3.30 12.74 -11.97
CA LEU A 176 -3.23 14.07 -11.38
C LEU A 176 -1.79 14.58 -11.40
N ASN A 177 -1.64 15.92 -11.44
CA ASN A 177 -0.32 16.53 -11.28
C ASN A 177 0.17 16.38 -9.82
N PRO A 178 1.23 15.62 -9.55
CA PRO A 178 1.68 15.37 -8.18
C PRO A 178 2.25 16.62 -7.48
N ILE A 179 2.69 17.62 -8.22
CA ILE A 179 3.27 18.85 -7.64
C ILE A 179 2.23 19.60 -6.78
N HIS A 180 0.96 19.55 -7.17
CA HIS A 180 -0.12 20.22 -6.43
C HIS A 180 -0.54 19.46 -5.14
N GLN A 181 -0.03 18.25 -4.92
CA GLN A 181 -0.35 17.43 -3.75
C GLN A 181 0.75 17.45 -2.69
N MET A 182 1.84 18.19 -2.91
CA MET A 182 2.92 18.28 -1.92
C MET A 182 2.47 19.12 -0.71
N PRO A 183 2.56 18.59 0.53
CA PRO A 183 2.30 19.36 1.72
C PRO A 183 3.22 20.58 1.79
N GLY A 184 2.67 21.78 2.00
CA GLY A 184 3.43 23.02 2.17
C GLY A 184 3.74 23.80 0.89
N LEU A 185 3.37 23.33 -0.30
CA LEU A 185 3.51 24.10 -1.54
C LEU A 185 2.27 24.96 -1.90
N ASN A 186 1.19 24.81 -1.15
CA ASN A 186 -0.08 25.54 -1.34
C ASN A 186 -0.26 26.69 -0.34
N THR A 187 0.82 27.36 0.03
CA THR A 187 0.76 28.63 0.80
C THR A 187 1.04 29.81 -0.09
#